data_177d741a06a967fb0e132a0b8559bc0e
#
_entry.id   177d741a06a967fb0e132a0b8559bc0e
#
_cell.length_a   1.000
_cell.length_b   1.000
_cell.length_c   1.000
_cell.angle_alpha   90.00
_cell.angle_beta   90.00
_cell.angle_gamma   90.00
#
_symmetry.space_group_name_H-M   'P 1'
#
loop_
_entity.id
_entity.type
_entity.pdbx_description
1 polymer ?
#
loop_
_entity_poly.entity_id
_entity_poly.type
_entity_poly.pdbx_seq_one_letter_code
_entity_poly.pdbx_strand_id
1 'polypeptide(L)'
;NIGGALQFDPRRRQDTEFIFLATDAPAGRLLKAQLKFHYSGSIPVYSTSSVNALDGRSNADLNGIMFADTPWVVNPQPWIAHLPAQFNEFWPEERRITRLHAMGYDAYNLIASLYAARGGSMSEIDGATGSLFLDSSGRVHRRPAWAQFQRGEVVALPEPDDIGGPIEDISDDGEIVAPDAADEAPWNPDTVEL
;
A
#
# COMPACT_ATOMS: atom_id res chain seq x y z
N ASN A 1 14.96 -39.00 -39.44
CA ASN A 1 14.11 -37.95 -40.03
C ASN A 1 12.87 -37.75 -39.20
N ILE A 2 12.90 -36.80 -38.25
CA ILE A 2 11.73 -36.36 -37.49
C ILE A 2 11.09 -35.24 -38.33
N GLY A 3 10.33 -35.64 -39.37
CA GLY A 3 9.63 -34.70 -40.25
C GLY A 3 8.26 -34.26 -39.72
N GLY A 4 8.15 -33.97 -38.46
CA GLY A 4 6.97 -33.34 -37.90
C GLY A 4 7.16 -31.82 -37.86
N ALA A 5 6.26 -31.05 -38.49
CA ALA A 5 6.24 -29.61 -38.32
C ALA A 5 6.06 -29.30 -36.81
N LEU A 6 7.00 -28.59 -36.22
CA LEU A 6 6.87 -28.10 -34.84
C LEU A 6 5.69 -27.12 -34.78
N GLN A 7 4.59 -27.54 -34.20
CA GLN A 7 3.45 -26.65 -33.94
C GLN A 7 3.70 -25.89 -32.64
N PHE A 8 3.82 -24.57 -32.74
CA PHE A 8 3.89 -23.73 -31.56
C PHE A 8 2.50 -23.68 -30.90
N ASP A 9 2.40 -24.27 -29.72
CA ASP A 9 1.21 -24.22 -28.89
C ASP A 9 1.49 -23.20 -27.75
N PRO A 10 0.89 -22.01 -27.80
CA PRO A 10 1.15 -20.99 -26.81
C PRO A 10 0.63 -21.44 -25.44
N ARG A 11 1.55 -21.73 -24.53
CA ARG A 11 1.23 -22.11 -23.16
C ARG A 11 1.75 -21.08 -22.20
N ARG A 12 0.97 -20.79 -21.16
CA ARG A 12 1.47 -19.99 -20.04
C ARG A 12 2.62 -20.72 -19.34
N ARG A 13 3.53 -19.97 -18.75
CA ARG A 13 4.50 -20.54 -17.81
C ARG A 13 3.75 -21.10 -16.60
N GLN A 14 4.04 -22.35 -16.24
CA GLN A 14 3.40 -23.02 -15.11
C GLN A 14 4.07 -22.71 -13.78
N ASP A 15 5.26 -22.16 -13.81
CA ASP A 15 6.09 -21.75 -12.69
C ASP A 15 5.83 -20.30 -12.22
N THR A 16 4.82 -19.61 -12.79
CA THR A 16 4.43 -18.26 -12.39
C THR A 16 3.35 -18.34 -11.32
N GLU A 17 3.66 -17.91 -10.11
CA GLU A 17 2.77 -17.93 -8.96
C GLU A 17 1.93 -16.66 -8.85
N PHE A 18 2.49 -15.50 -9.18
CA PHE A 18 1.79 -14.23 -9.19
C PHE A 18 2.35 -13.28 -10.27
N ILE A 19 1.61 -12.21 -10.54
CA ILE A 19 2.02 -11.12 -11.43
C ILE A 19 1.92 -9.81 -10.65
N PHE A 20 2.99 -9.02 -10.66
CA PHE A 20 2.97 -7.68 -10.10
C PHE A 20 2.89 -6.63 -11.21
N LEU A 21 1.89 -5.75 -11.16
CA LEU A 21 1.67 -4.67 -12.12
C LEU A 21 1.97 -3.32 -11.46
N ALA A 22 3.13 -2.75 -11.77
CA ALA A 22 3.45 -1.37 -11.40
C ALA A 22 2.85 -0.41 -12.45
N THR A 23 1.56 -0.08 -12.33
CA THR A 23 0.83 0.66 -13.36
C THR A 23 -0.27 1.55 -12.78
N ASP A 24 -0.76 2.48 -13.60
CA ASP A 24 -1.98 3.25 -13.34
C ASP A 24 -3.25 2.51 -13.81
N ALA A 25 -4.43 3.07 -13.52
CA ALA A 25 -5.70 2.44 -13.87
C ALA A 25 -5.92 2.27 -15.38
N PRO A 26 -5.62 3.25 -16.27
CA PRO A 26 -5.75 3.08 -17.71
C PRO A 26 -4.91 1.93 -18.27
N ALA A 27 -3.62 1.89 -17.93
CA ALA A 27 -2.74 0.82 -18.39
C ALA A 27 -3.08 -0.52 -17.73
N GLY A 28 -3.51 -0.52 -16.46
CA GLY A 28 -3.97 -1.71 -15.75
C GLY A 28 -5.15 -2.40 -16.43
N ARG A 29 -6.12 -1.63 -16.93
CA ARG A 29 -7.26 -2.17 -17.70
C ARG A 29 -6.80 -2.90 -18.97
N LEU A 30 -5.87 -2.29 -19.72
CA LEU A 30 -5.31 -2.90 -20.92
C LEU A 30 -4.50 -4.17 -20.60
N LEU A 31 -3.61 -4.09 -19.60
CA LEU A 31 -2.78 -5.22 -19.20
C LEU A 31 -3.62 -6.38 -18.68
N LYS A 32 -4.66 -6.11 -17.88
CA LYS A 32 -5.56 -7.17 -17.39
C LYS A 32 -6.26 -7.91 -18.52
N ALA A 33 -6.71 -7.18 -19.55
CA ALA A 33 -7.31 -7.78 -20.75
C ALA A 33 -6.29 -8.65 -21.51
N GLN A 34 -5.04 -8.18 -21.65
CA GLN A 34 -3.95 -8.95 -22.29
C GLN A 34 -3.61 -10.22 -21.50
N LEU A 35 -3.52 -10.14 -20.16
CA LEU A 35 -3.28 -11.31 -19.33
C LEU A 35 -4.35 -12.39 -19.51
N LYS A 36 -5.62 -11.98 -19.62
CA LYS A 36 -6.72 -12.90 -19.91
C LYS A 36 -6.58 -13.53 -21.28
N PHE A 37 -6.24 -12.73 -22.30
CA PHE A 37 -6.03 -13.20 -23.68
C PHE A 37 -4.88 -14.23 -23.77
N HIS A 38 -3.81 -14.03 -23.00
CA HIS A 38 -2.65 -14.94 -22.97
C HIS A 38 -2.77 -16.06 -21.93
N TYR A 39 -3.99 -16.48 -21.59
CA TYR A 39 -4.29 -17.60 -20.67
C TYR A 39 -3.72 -17.44 -19.25
N SER A 40 -3.33 -16.22 -18.87
CA SER A 40 -2.81 -15.90 -17.52
C SER A 40 -3.87 -15.34 -16.59
N GLY A 41 -5.15 -15.38 -16.96
CA GLY A 41 -6.25 -14.77 -16.20
C GLY A 41 -6.53 -15.42 -14.84
N SER A 42 -6.02 -16.63 -14.58
CA SER A 42 -6.13 -17.32 -13.29
C SER A 42 -4.96 -17.08 -12.34
N ILE A 43 -3.90 -16.39 -12.79
CA ILE A 43 -2.76 -16.06 -11.95
C ILE A 43 -3.14 -14.86 -11.07
N PRO A 44 -2.88 -14.89 -9.76
CA PRO A 44 -3.07 -13.74 -8.88
C PRO A 44 -2.32 -12.51 -9.40
N VAL A 45 -2.98 -11.36 -9.40
CA VAL A 45 -2.39 -10.10 -9.87
C VAL A 45 -2.38 -9.11 -8.72
N TYR A 46 -1.21 -8.59 -8.41
CA TYR A 46 -0.97 -7.56 -7.42
C TYR A 46 -0.57 -6.25 -8.08
N SER A 47 -0.89 -5.12 -7.45
CA SER A 47 -0.54 -3.80 -7.95
C SER A 47 -0.31 -2.80 -6.81
N THR A 48 0.13 -1.60 -7.18
CA THR A 48 0.21 -0.46 -6.26
C THR A 48 -1.13 0.28 -6.21
N SER A 49 -1.28 1.22 -5.26
CA SER A 49 -2.45 2.10 -5.15
C SER A 49 -2.75 2.90 -6.42
N SER A 50 -1.77 3.10 -7.31
CA SER A 50 -1.94 3.84 -8.57
C SER A 50 -2.97 3.21 -9.51
N VAL A 51 -3.22 1.90 -9.40
CA VAL A 51 -4.25 1.20 -10.18
C VAL A 51 -5.66 1.64 -9.82
N ASN A 52 -5.87 2.22 -8.63
CA ASN A 52 -7.13 2.79 -8.16
C ASN A 52 -7.14 4.31 -8.37
N ALA A 53 -7.70 4.76 -9.48
CA ALA A 53 -7.63 6.16 -9.91
C ALA A 53 -8.49 7.13 -9.08
N LEU A 54 -9.45 6.65 -8.28
CA LEU A 54 -10.42 7.47 -7.52
C LEU A 54 -11.21 8.47 -8.40
N ASP A 55 -11.41 8.13 -9.68
CA ASP A 55 -12.03 9.02 -10.67
C ASP A 55 -13.53 8.74 -10.90
N GLY A 56 -14.12 7.84 -10.10
CA GLY A 56 -15.52 7.43 -10.19
C GLY A 56 -15.85 6.57 -11.42
N ARG A 57 -14.86 6.18 -12.23
CA ARG A 57 -15.07 5.26 -13.34
C ARG A 57 -15.24 3.84 -12.85
N SER A 58 -15.97 3.03 -13.60
CA SER A 58 -16.09 1.61 -13.31
C SER A 58 -14.72 0.92 -13.33
N ASN A 59 -14.48 0.11 -12.31
CA ASN A 59 -13.30 -0.72 -12.19
C ASN A 59 -13.55 -2.18 -12.61
N ALA A 60 -14.62 -2.46 -13.35
CA ALA A 60 -14.99 -3.82 -13.77
C ALA A 60 -13.87 -4.53 -14.56
N ASP A 61 -13.13 -3.78 -15.37
CA ASP A 61 -12.00 -4.31 -16.14
C ASP A 61 -10.77 -4.67 -15.27
N LEU A 62 -10.73 -4.16 -14.03
CA LEU A 62 -9.67 -4.42 -13.06
C LEU A 62 -10.01 -5.54 -12.09
N ASN A 63 -11.18 -6.15 -12.21
CA ASN A 63 -11.65 -7.21 -11.31
C ASN A 63 -10.58 -8.27 -11.06
N GLY A 64 -10.40 -8.63 -9.78
CA GLY A 64 -9.44 -9.60 -9.32
C GLY A 64 -8.03 -9.08 -9.08
N ILE A 65 -7.73 -7.82 -9.41
CA ILE A 65 -6.45 -7.20 -9.02
C ILE A 65 -6.49 -6.85 -7.54
N MET A 66 -5.47 -7.31 -6.80
CA MET A 66 -5.22 -6.96 -5.40
C MET A 66 -4.22 -5.82 -5.33
N PHE A 67 -4.40 -4.90 -4.41
CA PHE A 67 -3.50 -3.75 -4.26
C PHE A 67 -3.50 -3.24 -2.82
N ALA A 68 -2.40 -2.60 -2.43
CA ALA A 68 -2.29 -1.93 -1.14
C ALA A 68 -2.63 -0.45 -1.30
N ASP A 69 -3.48 0.07 -0.44
CA ASP A 69 -3.88 1.47 -0.44
C ASP A 69 -4.15 1.99 0.99
N THR A 70 -4.42 3.27 1.13
CA THR A 70 -4.71 3.87 2.43
C THR A 70 -6.07 3.43 2.96
N PRO A 71 -6.22 3.12 4.26
CA PRO A 71 -7.53 2.84 4.88
C PRO A 71 -8.55 3.94 4.60
N TRP A 72 -8.13 5.19 4.58
CA TRP A 72 -8.94 6.34 4.17
C TRP A 72 -9.74 6.10 2.87
N VAL A 73 -9.14 5.40 1.90
CA VAL A 73 -9.72 5.16 0.57
C VAL A 73 -10.50 3.85 0.52
N VAL A 74 -9.94 2.79 1.09
CA VAL A 74 -10.47 1.42 0.87
C VAL A 74 -11.33 0.90 2.01
N ASN A 75 -11.12 1.38 3.23
CA ASN A 75 -11.86 0.99 4.41
C ASN A 75 -11.82 2.09 5.48
N PRO A 76 -12.48 3.24 5.24
CA PRO A 76 -12.43 4.36 6.17
C PRO A 76 -13.05 3.96 7.51
N GLN A 77 -12.23 3.92 8.55
CA GLN A 77 -12.67 3.69 9.92
C GLN A 77 -13.56 4.82 10.41
N PRO A 78 -14.48 4.60 11.35
CA PRO A 78 -15.44 5.61 11.81
C PRO A 78 -14.79 6.93 12.26
N TRP A 79 -13.59 6.87 12.85
CA TRP A 79 -12.88 8.04 13.35
C TRP A 79 -12.27 8.91 12.25
N ILE A 80 -12.08 8.39 11.02
CA ILE A 80 -11.60 9.14 9.85
C ILE A 80 -12.69 9.38 8.80
N ALA A 81 -13.82 8.70 8.88
CA ALA A 81 -14.88 8.76 7.86
C ALA A 81 -15.49 10.18 7.71
N HIS A 82 -15.41 11.01 8.75
CA HIS A 82 -15.91 12.38 8.72
C HIS A 82 -14.93 13.40 8.13
N LEU A 83 -13.63 13.07 8.04
CA LEU A 83 -12.60 14.00 7.59
C LEU A 83 -12.82 14.54 6.17
N PRO A 84 -13.26 13.76 5.17
CA PRO A 84 -13.56 14.29 3.84
C PRO A 84 -14.58 15.42 3.84
N ALA A 85 -15.61 15.33 4.67
CA ALA A 85 -16.60 16.38 4.82
C ALA A 85 -16.00 17.67 5.42
N GLN A 86 -15.16 17.53 6.44
CA GLN A 86 -14.46 18.65 7.04
C GLN A 86 -13.49 19.32 6.06
N PHE A 87 -12.74 18.55 5.29
CA PHE A 87 -11.86 19.12 4.27
C PHE A 87 -12.64 19.93 3.23
N ASN A 88 -13.78 19.44 2.78
CA ASN A 88 -14.63 20.17 1.85
C ASN A 88 -15.21 21.47 2.45
N GLU A 89 -15.45 21.51 3.77
CA GLU A 89 -15.89 22.71 4.46
C GLU A 89 -14.79 23.79 4.50
N PHE A 90 -13.55 23.41 4.78
CA PHE A 90 -12.41 24.32 4.86
C PHE A 90 -11.85 24.72 3.50
N TRP A 91 -11.91 23.81 2.52
CA TRP A 91 -11.37 24.00 1.16
C TRP A 91 -12.42 23.63 0.09
N PRO A 92 -13.49 24.42 -0.05
CA PRO A 92 -14.58 24.11 -0.99
C PRO A 92 -14.15 24.11 -2.46
N GLU A 93 -13.03 24.76 -2.79
CA GLU A 93 -12.45 24.77 -4.14
C GLU A 93 -11.69 23.48 -4.46
N GLU A 94 -11.29 22.71 -3.44
CA GLU A 94 -10.59 21.44 -3.65
C GLU A 94 -11.58 20.34 -4.03
N ARG A 95 -11.61 20.03 -5.32
CA ARG A 95 -12.59 19.07 -5.87
C ARG A 95 -12.26 17.61 -5.59
N ARG A 96 -11.06 17.31 -5.12
CA ARG A 96 -10.59 15.93 -4.93
C ARG A 96 -9.82 15.79 -3.63
N ILE A 97 -10.42 15.10 -2.70
CA ILE A 97 -9.71 14.64 -1.53
C ILE A 97 -8.92 13.39 -1.93
N THR A 98 -7.60 13.48 -1.77
CA THR A 98 -6.64 12.48 -2.24
C THR A 98 -5.91 11.82 -1.07
N ARG A 99 -5.11 10.82 -1.37
CA ARG A 99 -4.20 10.17 -0.39
C ARG A 99 -3.23 11.16 0.26
N LEU A 100 -2.91 12.27 -0.42
CA LEU A 100 -2.04 13.32 0.14
C LEU A 100 -2.68 14.04 1.34
N HIS A 101 -4.00 14.21 1.34
CA HIS A 101 -4.72 14.78 2.50
C HIS A 101 -4.60 13.83 3.72
N ALA A 102 -4.77 12.52 3.49
CA ALA A 102 -4.55 11.52 4.54
C ALA A 102 -3.11 11.55 5.07
N MET A 103 -2.12 11.69 4.19
CA MET A 103 -0.70 11.81 4.59
C MET A 103 -0.45 13.08 5.43
N GLY A 104 -1.04 14.22 5.05
CA GLY A 104 -0.93 15.46 5.82
C GLY A 104 -1.54 15.34 7.22
N TYR A 105 -2.71 14.69 7.30
CA TYR A 105 -3.36 14.39 8.58
C TYR A 105 -2.48 13.51 9.48
N ASP A 106 -1.93 12.43 8.92
CA ASP A 106 -1.07 11.52 9.67
C ASP A 106 0.24 12.18 10.09
N ALA A 107 0.84 13.01 9.23
CA ALA A 107 2.06 13.74 9.57
C ALA A 107 1.85 14.66 10.78
N TYR A 108 0.70 15.35 10.85
CA TYR A 108 0.36 16.17 12.00
C TYR A 108 0.21 15.33 13.27
N ASN A 109 -0.53 14.22 13.20
CA ASN A 109 -0.75 13.34 14.35
C ASN A 109 0.53 12.67 14.83
N LEU A 110 1.40 12.30 13.88
CA LEU A 110 2.71 11.71 14.18
C LEU A 110 3.58 12.69 14.97
N ILE A 111 3.68 13.96 14.52
CA ILE A 111 4.44 15.00 15.22
C ILE A 111 3.87 15.24 16.61
N ALA A 112 2.55 15.32 16.73
CA ALA A 112 1.89 15.51 18.03
C ALA A 112 2.19 14.34 18.99
N SER A 113 2.19 13.11 18.49
CA SER A 113 2.48 11.90 19.27
C SER A 113 3.93 11.83 19.70
N LEU A 114 4.87 12.16 18.81
CA LEU A 114 6.30 12.24 19.12
C LEU A 114 6.59 13.29 20.19
N TYR A 115 5.96 14.46 20.07
CA TYR A 115 6.09 15.51 21.06
C TYR A 115 5.55 15.07 22.44
N ALA A 116 4.41 14.39 22.45
CA ALA A 116 3.82 13.85 23.68
C ALA A 116 4.68 12.75 24.32
N ALA A 117 5.34 11.93 23.53
CA ALA A 117 6.24 10.87 23.99
C ALA A 117 7.55 11.41 24.62
N ARG A 118 7.89 12.70 24.41
CA ARG A 118 9.08 13.37 24.97
C ARG A 118 10.40 12.60 24.74
N GLY A 119 10.56 12.02 23.55
CA GLY A 119 11.75 11.25 23.21
C GLY A 119 11.74 9.79 23.71
N GLY A 120 10.62 9.32 24.28
CA GLY A 120 10.40 7.89 24.54
C GLY A 120 10.00 7.15 23.27
N SER A 121 9.96 5.80 23.35
CA SER A 121 9.44 4.99 22.25
C SER A 121 7.97 5.33 21.96
N MET A 122 7.67 5.48 20.68
CA MET A 122 6.30 5.67 20.22
C MET A 122 5.67 4.30 19.94
N SER A 123 4.48 4.06 20.53
CA SER A 123 3.67 2.91 20.14
C SER A 123 3.13 3.09 18.73
N GLU A 124 2.79 1.99 18.07
CA GLU A 124 2.08 2.01 16.78
C GLU A 124 0.81 2.88 16.87
N ILE A 125 0.58 3.68 15.84
CA ILE A 125 -0.57 4.59 15.73
C ILE A 125 -1.42 4.18 14.53
N ASP A 126 -2.73 4.10 14.75
CA ASP A 126 -3.67 3.95 13.65
C ASP A 126 -3.81 5.29 12.90
N GLY A 127 -3.29 5.32 11.68
CA GLY A 127 -3.32 6.49 10.80
C GLY A 127 -4.37 6.37 9.69
N ALA A 128 -4.68 7.50 9.07
CA ALA A 128 -5.53 7.55 7.88
C ALA A 128 -4.89 6.85 6.67
N THR A 129 -3.56 6.77 6.65
CA THR A 129 -2.79 6.09 5.60
C THR A 129 -2.43 4.64 5.93
N GLY A 130 -2.72 4.17 7.13
CA GLY A 130 -2.39 2.85 7.65
C GLY A 130 -1.80 2.91 9.04
N SER A 131 -1.46 1.78 9.62
CA SER A 131 -0.74 1.75 10.89
C SER A 131 0.67 2.31 10.71
N LEU A 132 1.04 3.24 11.59
CA LEU A 132 2.31 3.96 11.55
C LEU A 132 3.15 3.58 12.75
N PHE A 133 4.42 3.30 12.54
CA PHE A 133 5.39 3.06 13.61
C PHE A 133 6.75 3.63 13.24
N LEU A 134 7.54 3.98 14.27
CA LEU A 134 8.93 4.38 14.10
C LEU A 134 9.84 3.19 14.40
N ASP A 135 10.84 3.04 13.54
CA ASP A 135 11.97 2.15 13.85
C ASP A 135 12.99 2.87 14.75
N SER A 136 14.01 2.12 15.16
CA SER A 136 15.09 2.61 16.00
C SER A 136 15.93 3.71 15.34
N SER A 137 15.94 3.79 14.01
CA SER A 137 16.64 4.82 13.25
C SER A 137 15.80 6.11 13.08
N GLY A 138 14.57 6.14 13.61
CA GLY A 138 13.65 7.27 13.46
C GLY A 138 12.92 7.32 12.13
N ARG A 139 12.95 6.25 11.32
CA ARG A 139 12.15 6.17 10.10
C ARG A 139 10.71 5.80 10.43
N VAL A 140 9.79 6.45 9.71
CA VAL A 140 8.38 6.12 9.79
C VAL A 140 8.06 4.99 8.82
N HIS A 141 7.62 3.89 9.35
CA HIS A 141 7.05 2.78 8.59
C HIS A 141 5.54 2.88 8.56
N ARG A 142 4.96 2.40 7.48
CA ARG A 142 3.52 2.42 7.27
C ARG A 142 3.05 1.07 6.75
N ARG A 143 2.03 0.51 7.41
CA ARG A 143 1.33 -0.68 6.96
C ARG A 143 0.00 -0.25 6.33
N PRO A 144 -0.13 -0.25 4.99
CA PRO A 144 -1.36 0.10 4.29
C PRO A 144 -2.39 -1.01 4.40
N ALA A 145 -3.65 -0.69 4.07
CA ALA A 145 -4.70 -1.69 3.95
C ALA A 145 -4.64 -2.40 2.59
N TRP A 146 -5.01 -3.68 2.57
CA TRP A 146 -5.17 -4.44 1.33
C TRP A 146 -6.60 -4.38 0.82
N ALA A 147 -6.72 -4.30 -0.50
CA ALA A 147 -8.01 -4.29 -1.19
C ALA A 147 -7.95 -5.08 -2.50
N GLN A 148 -9.12 -5.43 -3.01
CA GLN A 148 -9.30 -6.09 -4.30
C GLN A 148 -10.45 -5.45 -5.06
N PHE A 149 -10.32 -5.35 -6.38
CA PHE A 149 -11.47 -5.03 -7.22
C PHE A 149 -12.37 -6.24 -7.38
N GLN A 150 -13.62 -6.12 -6.93
CA GLN A 150 -14.67 -7.13 -7.02
C GLN A 150 -15.93 -6.51 -7.61
N ARG A 151 -16.40 -7.01 -8.75
CA ARG A 151 -17.60 -6.53 -9.45
C ARG A 151 -17.58 -5.02 -9.77
N GLY A 152 -16.38 -4.47 -10.02
CA GLY A 152 -16.19 -3.06 -10.27
C GLY A 152 -16.06 -2.17 -9.04
N GLU A 153 -16.20 -2.74 -7.84
CA GLU A 153 -16.06 -2.07 -6.55
C GLU A 153 -14.72 -2.40 -5.90
N VAL A 154 -14.26 -1.51 -5.04
CA VAL A 154 -13.10 -1.74 -4.18
C VAL A 154 -13.58 -2.40 -2.89
N VAL A 155 -13.10 -3.59 -2.62
CA VAL A 155 -13.43 -4.36 -1.42
C VAL A 155 -12.17 -4.53 -0.58
N ALA A 156 -12.21 -4.07 0.68
CA ALA A 156 -11.12 -4.28 1.61
C ALA A 156 -10.92 -5.77 1.88
N LEU A 157 -9.68 -6.20 1.92
CA LEU A 157 -9.31 -7.55 2.32
C LEU A 157 -8.97 -7.57 3.81
N PRO A 158 -9.19 -8.69 4.51
CA PRO A 158 -8.71 -8.84 5.88
C PRO A 158 -7.19 -8.72 5.90
N GLU A 159 -6.68 -8.17 6.99
CA GLU A 159 -5.24 -8.20 7.21
C GLU A 159 -4.80 -9.67 7.33
N PRO A 160 -3.69 -10.04 6.69
CA PRO A 160 -3.13 -11.37 6.88
C PRO A 160 -2.72 -11.53 8.35
N ASP A 161 -3.09 -12.64 8.97
CA ASP A 161 -2.84 -12.95 10.38
C ASP A 161 -1.34 -12.98 10.76
N ASP A 162 -0.44 -12.92 9.79
CA ASP A 162 1.00 -13.11 9.95
C ASP A 162 1.88 -11.96 9.39
N ILE A 163 1.35 -10.75 9.27
CA ILE A 163 2.23 -9.58 9.06
C ILE A 163 2.48 -8.92 10.42
N GLY A 164 2.96 -9.70 11.36
CA GLY A 164 3.20 -9.27 12.72
C GLY A 164 4.67 -9.16 13.05
N GLY A 165 5.30 -8.08 12.73
CA GLY A 165 6.62 -7.71 13.19
C GLY A 165 7.07 -6.44 12.53
N PRO A 166 7.96 -5.66 13.16
CA PRO A 166 8.70 -4.62 12.45
C PRO A 166 9.29 -5.27 11.20
N ILE A 167 9.23 -4.58 10.06
CA ILE A 167 9.99 -4.99 8.88
C ILE A 167 11.45 -4.97 9.35
N GLU A 168 12.02 -6.15 9.56
CA GLU A 168 13.43 -6.26 9.87
C GLU A 168 14.19 -5.54 8.76
N ASP A 169 15.13 -4.69 9.13
CA ASP A 169 15.94 -3.96 8.16
C ASP A 169 16.63 -4.99 7.24
N ILE A 170 16.21 -5.03 5.99
CA ILE A 170 16.89 -5.82 4.97
C ILE A 170 18.16 -5.04 4.65
N SER A 171 19.30 -5.57 5.04
CA SER A 171 20.61 -5.03 4.64
C SER A 171 20.74 -5.07 3.10
N ASP A 172 21.54 -4.15 2.54
CA ASP A 172 21.75 -3.98 1.08
C ASP A 172 22.26 -5.28 0.38
N ASP A 173 22.73 -6.24 1.15
CA ASP A 173 23.19 -7.57 0.71
C ASP A 173 22.11 -8.66 0.83
N GLY A 174 20.90 -8.32 1.26
CA GLY A 174 19.77 -9.24 1.37
C GLY A 174 19.82 -10.13 2.62
N GLU A 175 20.71 -9.86 3.55
CA GLU A 175 20.77 -10.53 4.84
C GLU A 175 19.86 -9.82 5.85
N ILE A 176 18.98 -10.58 6.51
CA ILE A 176 18.10 -10.05 7.57
C ILE A 176 18.96 -9.86 8.82
N VAL A 177 19.23 -8.60 9.18
CA VAL A 177 19.92 -8.25 10.42
C VAL A 177 18.88 -7.99 11.50
N ALA A 178 18.86 -8.82 12.52
CA ALA A 178 18.06 -8.55 13.71
C ALA A 178 18.58 -7.28 14.41
N PRO A 179 17.71 -6.37 14.86
CA PRO A 179 18.15 -5.15 15.55
C PRO A 179 18.91 -5.54 16.82
N ASP A 180 20.16 -5.10 16.89
CA ASP A 180 20.96 -5.23 18.11
C ASP A 180 20.45 -4.22 19.15
N ALA A 181 19.69 -4.70 20.11
CA ALA A 181 18.94 -3.88 21.08
C ALA A 181 19.84 -3.16 22.12
N ALA A 182 21.17 -3.17 21.94
CA ALA A 182 22.10 -2.82 23.02
C ALA A 182 22.82 -1.47 22.89
N ASP A 183 22.75 -0.74 21.76
CA ASP A 183 23.69 0.39 21.55
C ASP A 183 23.08 1.71 21.06
N GLU A 184 21.77 1.92 21.18
CA GLU A 184 21.15 3.15 20.70
C GLU A 184 20.97 4.17 21.83
N ALA A 185 21.69 5.29 21.72
CA ALA A 185 21.43 6.46 22.52
C ALA A 185 20.02 6.99 22.24
N PRO A 186 19.23 7.36 23.28
CA PRO A 186 17.87 7.87 23.06
C PRO A 186 17.90 9.13 22.21
N TRP A 187 16.93 9.22 21.26
CA TRP A 187 16.75 10.39 20.41
C TRP A 187 16.71 11.69 21.25
N ASN A 188 17.55 12.66 20.92
CA ASN A 188 17.65 13.93 21.60
C ASN A 188 17.10 15.07 20.69
N PRO A 189 15.98 15.72 21.07
CA PRO A 189 15.40 16.80 20.29
C PRO A 189 16.29 18.05 20.16
N ASP A 190 17.30 18.21 21.02
CA ASP A 190 18.19 19.38 21.06
C ASP A 190 19.32 19.30 20.00
N THR A 191 19.41 18.22 19.21
CA THR A 191 20.45 18.03 18.19
C THR A 191 20.02 18.39 16.77
N VAL A 192 18.80 18.90 16.57
CA VAL A 192 18.34 19.38 15.27
C VAL A 192 18.88 20.80 15.04
N GLU A 193 20.03 20.92 14.37
CA GLU A 193 20.47 22.19 13.80
C GLU A 193 19.53 22.58 12.65
N LEU A 194 18.98 23.81 12.70
CA LEU A 194 18.14 24.43 11.69
C LEU A 194 18.94 24.87 10.48
#